data_0be5584b7909dd009379b273e4e921fb
#
_entry.id   0be5584b7909dd009379b273e4e921fb
#
_cell.length_a   1.000
_cell.length_b   1.000
_cell.length_c   1.000
_cell.angle_alpha   90.00
_cell.angle_beta   90.00
_cell.angle_gamma   90.00
#
_symmetry.space_group_name_H-M   'P 1'
#
loop_
_entity.id
_entity.type
_entity.pdbx_description
1 polymer ?
#
loop_
_entity_poly.entity_id
_entity_poly.type
_entity_poly.pdbx_seq_one_letter_code
_entity_poly.pdbx_strand_id
1 'polypeptide(L)'
;MRPLPLKLTPGSDLRLSIEELARAQQLNGFVLGVVGNLSRAAFQCPGQAQPTVLEGDLEVITLNGTLSPEGVHLHLSLSDGACQVWGGHLEPGTLVQKGVDLLVGVLEPSQPAVDGNTATPVAQPPRIEIAVLPGCPWCARALRLLRTLDLPHTVDTVNDDAAFSR
;
A
#
# COMPACT_ATOMS: atom_id res chain seq x y z
N MET A 1 1.08 1.42 -12.19
CA MET A 1 1.20 2.38 -11.07
C MET A 1 2.49 3.17 -11.25
N ARG A 2 2.42 4.50 -11.20
CA ARG A 2 3.57 5.41 -11.37
C ARG A 2 3.93 6.06 -10.03
N PRO A 3 5.20 6.04 -9.60
CA PRO A 3 5.64 6.74 -8.40
C PRO A 3 5.66 8.25 -8.64
N LEU A 4 5.19 9.03 -7.67
CA LEU A 4 5.20 10.49 -7.67
C LEU A 4 5.74 10.97 -6.30
N PRO A 5 6.97 11.50 -6.25
CA PRO A 5 7.50 12.11 -5.04
C PRO A 5 6.84 13.48 -4.80
N LEU A 6 6.50 13.76 -3.54
CA LEU A 6 5.99 15.04 -3.07
C LEU A 6 6.82 15.49 -1.87
N LYS A 7 7.34 16.73 -1.93
CA LYS A 7 8.06 17.36 -0.83
C LYS A 7 7.24 18.52 -0.29
N LEU A 8 7.02 18.52 1.03
CA LEU A 8 6.33 19.60 1.73
C LEU A 8 7.30 20.40 2.57
N THR A 9 7.18 21.70 2.49
CA THR A 9 8.01 22.67 3.22
C THR A 9 7.42 23.01 4.58
N PRO A 10 8.18 23.63 5.51
CA PRO A 10 7.67 24.09 6.79
C PRO A 10 6.41 24.94 6.65
N GLY A 11 5.43 24.68 7.51
CA GLY A 11 4.14 25.38 7.53
C GLY A 11 3.10 24.86 6.54
N SER A 12 3.47 23.96 5.62
CA SER A 12 2.49 23.29 4.77
C SER A 12 1.53 22.44 5.61
N ASP A 13 0.26 22.44 5.25
CA ASP A 13 -0.72 21.48 5.79
C ASP A 13 -0.59 20.15 5.06
N LEU A 14 -0.29 19.09 5.79
CA LEU A 14 -0.03 17.78 5.23
C LEU A 14 -1.23 17.22 4.44
N ARG A 15 -2.43 17.29 5.02
CA ARG A 15 -3.64 16.78 4.37
C ARG A 15 -4.03 17.62 3.17
N LEU A 16 -4.14 18.93 3.36
CA LEU A 16 -4.59 19.83 2.29
C LEU A 16 -3.64 19.84 1.10
N SER A 17 -2.32 19.70 1.34
CA SER A 17 -1.35 19.63 0.24
C SER A 17 -1.53 18.37 -0.63
N ILE A 18 -1.88 17.23 -0.02
CA ILE A 18 -2.16 15.98 -0.77
C ILE A 18 -3.50 16.10 -1.52
N GLU A 19 -4.52 16.69 -0.90
CA GLU A 19 -5.81 16.96 -1.55
C GLU A 19 -5.66 17.89 -2.77
N GLU A 20 -4.89 18.96 -2.62
CA GLU A 20 -4.62 19.91 -3.71
C GLU A 20 -3.87 19.24 -4.85
N LEU A 21 -2.83 18.44 -4.55
CA LEU A 21 -2.10 17.69 -5.56
C LEU A 21 -3.03 16.75 -6.34
N ALA A 22 -3.84 15.98 -5.63
CA ALA A 22 -4.77 15.02 -6.24
C ALA A 22 -5.80 15.72 -7.14
N ARG A 23 -6.36 16.83 -6.67
CA ARG A 23 -7.34 17.63 -7.41
C ARG A 23 -6.72 18.32 -8.63
N ALA A 24 -5.57 18.98 -8.45
CA ALA A 24 -4.92 19.75 -9.53
C ALA A 24 -4.45 18.85 -10.68
N GLN A 25 -4.00 17.64 -10.38
CA GLN A 25 -3.49 16.70 -11.38
C GLN A 25 -4.46 15.57 -11.72
N GLN A 26 -5.69 15.58 -11.17
CA GLN A 26 -6.72 14.55 -11.39
C GLN A 26 -6.19 13.14 -11.10
N LEU A 27 -5.52 12.97 -9.92
CA LEU A 27 -4.85 11.74 -9.56
C LEU A 27 -5.73 10.84 -8.69
N ASN A 28 -5.67 9.54 -8.98
CA ASN A 28 -6.12 8.47 -8.11
C ASN A 28 -4.89 7.68 -7.64
N GLY A 29 -4.82 7.33 -6.36
CA GLY A 29 -3.64 6.62 -5.87
C GLY A 29 -3.63 6.34 -4.37
N PHE A 30 -2.45 5.98 -3.91
CA PHE A 30 -2.16 5.64 -2.51
C PHE A 30 -0.89 6.33 -2.03
N VAL A 31 -0.83 6.66 -0.74
CA VAL A 31 0.43 7.02 -0.11
C VAL A 31 1.21 5.72 0.16
N LEU A 32 2.43 5.63 -0.37
CA LEU A 32 3.31 4.46 -0.28
C LEU A 32 4.38 4.60 0.80
N GLY A 33 4.78 5.82 1.12
CA GLY A 33 5.80 6.09 2.11
C GLY A 33 5.83 7.55 2.52
N VAL A 34 6.35 7.79 3.72
CA VAL A 34 6.48 9.12 4.31
C VAL A 34 7.68 9.16 5.24
N VAL A 35 8.38 10.28 5.24
CA VAL A 35 9.41 10.63 6.23
C VAL A 35 9.30 12.12 6.52
N GLY A 36 9.35 12.50 7.79
CA GLY A 36 9.34 13.90 8.18
C GLY A 36 8.75 14.16 9.56
N ASN A 37 8.61 15.42 9.89
CA ASN A 37 8.14 15.85 11.19
C ASN A 37 7.14 16.99 11.12
N LEU A 38 6.32 17.07 12.15
CA LEU A 38 5.21 18.00 12.27
C LEU A 38 5.41 18.89 13.50
N SER A 39 5.00 20.14 13.40
CA SER A 39 4.87 21.05 14.55
C SER A 39 3.50 20.96 15.21
N ARG A 40 2.51 20.46 14.47
CA ARG A 40 1.14 20.27 14.92
C ARG A 40 0.52 19.10 14.15
N ALA A 41 -0.21 18.25 14.85
CA ALA A 41 -0.98 17.17 14.26
C ALA A 41 -2.42 17.20 14.73
N ALA A 42 -3.36 17.17 13.81
CA ALA A 42 -4.78 17.02 14.05
C ALA A 42 -5.26 15.69 13.47
N PHE A 43 -5.89 14.86 14.28
CA PHE A 43 -6.40 13.55 13.85
C PHE A 43 -7.62 13.13 14.64
N GLN A 44 -8.53 12.43 13.97
CA GLN A 44 -9.75 11.91 14.57
C GLN A 44 -9.54 10.50 15.10
N CYS A 45 -9.74 10.32 16.41
CA CYS A 45 -9.76 8.99 17.03
C CYS A 45 -11.15 8.36 16.89
N PRO A 46 -11.25 7.02 16.76
CA PRO A 46 -12.53 6.35 16.72
C PRO A 46 -13.37 6.64 17.96
N GLY A 47 -14.65 6.98 17.74
CA GLY A 47 -15.60 7.24 18.82
C GLY A 47 -15.48 8.59 19.51
N GLN A 48 -14.53 9.43 19.15
CA GLN A 48 -14.42 10.80 19.68
C GLN A 48 -15.26 11.77 18.84
N ALA A 49 -15.88 12.75 19.50
CA ALA A 49 -16.71 13.75 18.80
C ALA A 49 -15.89 14.88 18.18
N GLN A 50 -14.65 15.08 18.63
CA GLN A 50 -13.77 16.13 18.16
C GLN A 50 -12.38 15.57 17.86
N PRO A 51 -11.65 16.13 16.89
CA PRO A 51 -10.27 15.75 16.61
C PRO A 51 -9.36 15.98 17.82
N THR A 52 -8.42 15.07 18.02
CA THR A 52 -7.28 15.27 18.91
C THR A 52 -6.26 16.15 18.22
N VAL A 53 -5.72 17.13 18.95
CA VAL A 53 -4.67 18.02 18.45
C VAL A 53 -3.45 17.91 19.35
N LEU A 54 -2.29 17.65 18.77
CA LEU A 54 -1.00 17.66 19.44
C LEU A 54 -0.12 18.75 18.85
N GLU A 55 0.69 19.39 19.69
CA GLU A 55 1.68 20.38 19.27
C GLU A 55 3.06 20.01 19.84
N GLY A 56 4.12 20.31 19.11
CA GLY A 56 5.50 20.05 19.52
C GLY A 56 6.33 19.40 18.44
N ASP A 57 7.41 18.73 18.86
CA ASP A 57 8.24 17.93 17.97
C ASP A 57 7.58 16.55 17.76
N LEU A 58 6.93 16.38 16.64
CA LEU A 58 6.16 15.19 16.30
C LEU A 58 6.78 14.52 15.08
N GLU A 59 7.25 13.28 15.23
CA GLU A 59 7.83 12.51 14.11
C GLU A 59 6.80 11.60 13.47
N VAL A 60 6.68 11.68 12.15
CA VAL A 60 5.76 10.82 11.40
C VAL A 60 6.33 9.41 11.31
N ILE A 61 5.59 8.43 11.84
CA ILE A 61 5.93 7.00 11.74
C ILE A 61 5.32 6.41 10.46
N THR A 62 4.03 6.65 10.23
CA THR A 62 3.34 6.21 9.02
C THR A 62 2.31 7.23 8.56
N LEU A 63 2.09 7.25 7.25
CA LEU A 63 0.93 7.86 6.62
C LEU A 63 0.45 6.90 5.54
N ASN A 64 -0.76 6.41 5.67
CA ASN A 64 -1.37 5.47 4.74
C ASN A 64 -2.74 5.95 4.31
N GLY A 65 -3.14 5.59 3.12
CA GLY A 65 -4.48 5.85 2.64
C GLY A 65 -4.55 6.16 1.16
N THR A 66 -5.72 6.61 0.74
CA THR A 66 -6.07 6.86 -0.65
C THR A 66 -6.17 8.34 -0.94
N LEU A 67 -5.93 8.69 -2.20
CA LEU A 67 -6.18 10.02 -2.73
C LEU A 67 -6.94 9.93 -4.06
N SER A 68 -7.84 10.88 -4.26
CA SER A 68 -8.60 11.06 -5.49
C SER A 68 -8.90 12.54 -5.71
N PRO A 69 -9.37 12.94 -6.90
CA PRO A 69 -9.77 14.33 -7.16
C PRO A 69 -10.90 14.84 -6.25
N GLU A 70 -11.72 13.91 -5.71
CA GLU A 70 -12.84 14.19 -4.81
C GLU A 70 -12.40 14.40 -3.36
N GLY A 71 -11.21 13.89 -2.98
CA GLY A 71 -10.66 14.01 -1.63
C GLY A 71 -9.69 12.90 -1.27
N VAL A 72 -9.27 12.92 0.00
CA VAL A 72 -8.33 11.94 0.56
C VAL A 72 -8.91 11.23 1.77
N HIS A 73 -8.52 9.98 1.94
CA HIS A 73 -8.78 9.18 3.14
C HIS A 73 -7.44 8.70 3.70
N LEU A 74 -6.94 9.38 4.72
CA LEU A 74 -5.58 9.21 5.24
C LEU A 74 -5.58 8.91 6.73
N HIS A 75 -4.74 7.95 7.13
CA HIS A 75 -4.47 7.62 8.52
C HIS A 75 -3.00 7.91 8.84
N LEU A 76 -2.79 8.62 9.94
CA LEU A 76 -1.48 9.02 10.44
C LEU A 76 -1.15 8.23 11.71
N SER A 77 0.11 7.80 11.85
CA SER A 77 0.72 7.55 13.16
C SER A 77 1.99 8.39 13.33
N LEU A 78 2.24 8.84 14.55
CA LEU A 78 3.36 9.69 14.89
C LEU A 78 3.90 9.35 16.29
N SER A 79 5.13 9.77 16.58
CA SER A 79 5.73 9.77 17.92
C SER A 79 5.90 11.19 18.42
N ASP A 80 5.61 11.42 19.70
CA ASP A 80 5.91 12.67 20.36
C ASP A 80 7.32 12.65 21.03
N GLY A 81 7.70 13.77 21.66
CA GLY A 81 9.00 13.91 22.33
C GLY A 81 9.20 12.99 23.54
N ALA A 82 8.15 12.35 24.04
CA ALA A 82 8.20 11.32 25.08
C ALA A 82 8.20 9.89 24.53
N CYS A 83 8.34 9.73 23.21
CA CYS A 83 8.25 8.46 22.50
C CYS A 83 6.87 7.77 22.62
N GLN A 84 5.82 8.53 22.92
CA GLN A 84 4.46 8.01 22.89
C GLN A 84 3.93 8.02 21.46
N VAL A 85 3.27 6.94 21.07
CA VAL A 85 2.70 6.79 19.72
C VAL A 85 1.23 7.20 19.74
N TRP A 86 0.88 8.09 18.82
CA TRP A 86 -0.45 8.60 18.60
C TRP A 86 -0.89 8.35 17.15
N GLY A 87 -2.18 8.41 16.88
CA GLY A 87 -2.64 8.31 15.51
C GLY A 87 -4.15 8.22 15.37
N GLY A 88 -4.59 8.36 14.13
CA GLY A 88 -6.00 8.34 13.76
C GLY A 88 -6.21 8.79 12.32
N HIS A 89 -7.46 9.10 12.00
CA HIS A 89 -7.81 9.69 10.71
C HIS A 89 -7.23 11.11 10.61
N LEU A 90 -6.42 11.36 9.59
CA LEU A 90 -5.74 12.64 9.41
C LEU A 90 -6.75 13.76 9.14
N GLU A 91 -6.64 14.86 9.89
CA GLU A 91 -7.49 16.03 9.75
C GLU A 91 -6.70 17.26 9.25
N PRO A 92 -7.37 18.25 8.63
CA PRO A 92 -6.77 19.54 8.33
C PRO A 92 -6.22 20.22 9.58
N GLY A 93 -5.19 21.03 9.42
CA GLY A 93 -4.47 21.66 10.53
C GLY A 93 -3.28 20.84 11.01
N THR A 94 -2.87 19.83 10.26
CA THR A 94 -1.63 19.07 10.51
C THR A 94 -0.47 19.74 9.76
N LEU A 95 0.41 20.41 10.51
CA LEU A 95 1.42 21.33 9.96
C LEU A 95 2.82 20.73 9.98
N VAL A 96 3.49 20.83 8.84
CA VAL A 96 4.89 20.40 8.66
C VAL A 96 5.83 21.32 9.45
N GLN A 97 6.80 20.72 10.16
CA GLN A 97 7.79 21.48 10.97
C GLN A 97 9.04 21.83 10.15
N LYS A 98 9.83 20.84 9.75
CA LYS A 98 11.08 21.04 8.97
C LYS A 98 10.90 20.63 7.52
N GLY A 99 10.19 19.56 7.28
CA GLY A 99 9.89 19.02 5.97
C GLY A 99 9.22 17.67 6.08
N VAL A 100 8.46 17.31 5.05
CA VAL A 100 7.91 15.98 4.85
C VAL A 100 8.15 15.55 3.42
N ASP A 101 8.79 14.40 3.25
CA ASP A 101 8.95 13.71 1.97
C ASP A 101 7.96 12.55 1.88
N LEU A 102 7.17 12.55 0.81
CA LEU A 102 6.15 11.55 0.53
C LEU A 102 6.43 10.84 -0.78
N LEU A 103 6.07 9.59 -0.85
CA LEU A 103 5.95 8.85 -2.11
C LEU A 103 4.50 8.47 -2.33
N VAL A 104 3.93 8.95 -3.42
CA VAL A 104 2.56 8.63 -3.87
C VAL A 104 2.63 7.63 -5.02
N GLY A 105 1.87 6.54 -4.93
CA GLY A 105 1.65 5.61 -6.02
C GLY A 105 0.40 6.00 -6.81
N VAL A 106 0.60 6.60 -7.98
CA VAL A 106 -0.50 7.01 -8.86
C VAL A 106 -1.00 5.83 -9.68
N LEU A 107 -2.31 5.59 -9.62
CA LEU A 107 -2.98 4.59 -10.45
C LEU A 107 -3.15 5.15 -11.86
N GLU A 108 -2.88 4.33 -12.86
CA GLU A 108 -3.15 4.69 -14.25
C GLU A 108 -4.63 4.40 -14.59
N PRO A 109 -5.26 5.22 -15.47
CA PRO A 109 -6.70 5.13 -15.74
C PRO A 109 -7.17 3.78 -16.31
N SER A 110 -6.24 2.89 -16.68
CA SER A 110 -6.53 1.62 -17.35
C SER A 110 -6.75 0.42 -16.41
N GLN A 111 -6.71 0.62 -15.09
CA GLN A 111 -7.02 -0.47 -14.14
C GLN A 111 -8.35 -0.18 -13.44
N PRO A 112 -9.45 -0.82 -13.88
CA PRO A 112 -10.69 -0.76 -13.11
C PRO A 112 -10.46 -1.32 -11.70
N ALA A 113 -10.99 -0.61 -10.71
CA ALA A 113 -11.00 -1.13 -9.34
C ALA A 113 -11.73 -2.49 -9.34
N VAL A 114 -11.09 -3.50 -8.78
CA VAL A 114 -11.75 -4.79 -8.55
C VAL A 114 -12.58 -4.62 -7.29
N ASP A 115 -13.90 -4.48 -7.45
CA ASP A 115 -14.81 -4.52 -6.33
C ASP A 115 -14.73 -5.90 -5.69
N GLY A 116 -14.30 -5.96 -4.42
CA GLY A 116 -14.16 -7.22 -3.68
C GLY A 116 -15.43 -8.06 -3.57
N ASN A 117 -16.57 -7.52 -4.01
CA ASN A 117 -17.88 -8.20 -4.03
C ASN A 117 -18.28 -8.77 -5.40
N THR A 118 -17.62 -8.39 -6.47
CA THR A 118 -17.80 -9.03 -7.76
C THR A 118 -16.67 -10.06 -7.93
N ALA A 119 -17.02 -11.34 -7.84
CA ALA A 119 -16.18 -12.39 -8.37
C ALA A 119 -16.08 -12.17 -9.90
N THR A 120 -15.25 -11.21 -10.30
CA THR A 120 -14.83 -11.08 -11.69
C THR A 120 -14.15 -12.40 -12.04
N PRO A 121 -14.44 -13.03 -13.19
CA PRO A 121 -13.72 -14.21 -13.60
C PRO A 121 -12.25 -13.83 -13.59
N VAL A 122 -11.53 -14.36 -12.61
CA VAL A 122 -10.08 -14.23 -12.53
C VAL A 122 -9.55 -14.60 -13.90
N ALA A 123 -8.82 -13.69 -14.54
CA ALA A 123 -8.01 -14.02 -15.71
C ALA A 123 -7.38 -15.36 -15.41
N GLN A 124 -7.49 -16.31 -16.33
CA GLN A 124 -7.15 -17.73 -16.15
C GLN A 124 -6.05 -17.92 -15.11
N PRO A 125 -6.29 -18.74 -14.07
CA PRO A 125 -5.31 -18.93 -13.02
C PRO A 125 -3.96 -19.22 -13.66
N PRO A 126 -2.85 -18.72 -13.11
CA PRO A 126 -1.54 -18.96 -13.68
C PRO A 126 -1.40 -20.45 -13.94
N ARG A 127 -1.20 -20.81 -15.18
CA ARG A 127 -1.07 -22.22 -15.59
C ARG A 127 0.25 -22.72 -15.04
N ILE A 128 0.19 -23.49 -13.96
CA ILE A 128 1.37 -24.15 -13.41
C ILE A 128 1.47 -25.51 -14.06
N GLU A 129 2.51 -25.70 -14.85
CA GLU A 129 2.91 -27.00 -15.39
C GLU A 129 4.16 -27.46 -14.68
N ILE A 130 4.13 -28.65 -14.09
CA ILE A 130 5.26 -29.20 -13.38
C ILE A 130 5.69 -30.52 -14.02
N ALA A 131 6.93 -30.55 -14.50
CA ALA A 131 7.57 -31.78 -14.96
C ALA A 131 8.17 -32.51 -13.77
N VAL A 132 7.86 -33.80 -13.63
CA VAL A 132 8.32 -34.64 -12.52
C VAL A 132 9.05 -35.88 -13.03
N LEU A 133 10.09 -36.28 -12.32
CA LEU A 133 10.80 -37.55 -12.53
C LEU A 133 10.24 -38.61 -11.57
N PRO A 134 10.07 -39.87 -12.03
CA PRO A 134 9.71 -40.98 -11.15
C PRO A 134 10.72 -41.16 -10.01
N GLY A 135 10.21 -41.27 -8.76
CA GLY A 135 11.06 -41.47 -7.58
C GLY A 135 11.82 -40.22 -7.10
N CYS A 136 11.63 -39.05 -7.71
CA CYS A 136 12.28 -37.81 -7.31
C CYS A 136 11.69 -37.23 -6.00
N PRO A 137 12.43 -37.15 -4.90
CA PRO A 137 11.91 -36.64 -3.63
C PRO A 137 11.60 -35.14 -3.68
N TRP A 138 12.31 -34.36 -4.49
CA TRP A 138 12.08 -32.94 -4.70
C TRP A 138 10.79 -32.66 -5.44
N CYS A 139 10.49 -33.50 -6.47
CA CYS A 139 9.23 -33.43 -7.20
C CYS A 139 8.04 -33.72 -6.28
N ALA A 140 8.16 -34.74 -5.44
CA ALA A 140 7.13 -35.07 -4.44
C ALA A 140 6.88 -33.91 -3.46
N ARG A 141 7.96 -33.20 -3.06
CA ARG A 141 7.87 -32.04 -2.18
C ARG A 141 7.18 -30.85 -2.86
N ALA A 142 7.52 -30.57 -4.11
CA ALA A 142 6.89 -29.50 -4.90
C ALA A 142 5.39 -29.76 -5.11
N LEU A 143 5.01 -30.98 -5.49
CA LEU A 143 3.60 -31.36 -5.63
C LEU A 143 2.82 -31.25 -4.31
N ARG A 144 3.45 -31.61 -3.19
CA ARG A 144 2.82 -31.45 -1.87
C ARG A 144 2.57 -29.99 -1.58
N LEU A 145 3.52 -29.09 -1.88
CA LEU A 145 3.37 -27.66 -1.68
C LEU A 145 2.21 -27.09 -2.51
N LEU A 146 2.15 -27.43 -3.81
CA LEU A 146 1.08 -26.95 -4.70
C LEU A 146 -0.31 -27.40 -4.21
N ARG A 147 -0.42 -28.64 -3.72
CA ARG A 147 -1.66 -29.19 -3.13
C ARG A 147 -2.02 -28.50 -1.81
N THR A 148 -1.03 -28.22 -0.96
CA THR A 148 -1.26 -27.55 0.33
C THR A 148 -1.74 -26.10 0.13
N LEU A 149 -1.28 -25.44 -0.93
CA LEU A 149 -1.67 -24.08 -1.28
C LEU A 149 -2.92 -24.02 -2.17
N ASP A 150 -3.53 -25.16 -2.48
CA ASP A 150 -4.68 -25.32 -3.36
C ASP A 150 -4.48 -24.62 -4.73
N LEU A 151 -3.25 -24.70 -5.26
CA LEU A 151 -2.90 -24.10 -6.56
C LEU A 151 -3.20 -25.08 -7.71
N PRO A 152 -4.04 -24.70 -8.68
CA PRO A 152 -4.31 -25.52 -9.87
C PRO A 152 -3.01 -25.77 -10.64
N HIS A 153 -2.71 -27.04 -10.91
CA HIS A 153 -1.51 -27.44 -11.64
C HIS A 153 -1.72 -28.69 -12.46
N THR A 154 -0.96 -28.80 -13.55
CA THR A 154 -0.84 -30.02 -14.37
C THR A 154 0.50 -30.66 -14.14
N VAL A 155 0.53 -32.01 -14.10
CA VAL A 155 1.73 -32.79 -13.86
C VAL A 155 2.08 -33.52 -15.14
N ASP A 156 3.31 -33.32 -15.63
CA ASP A 156 3.88 -34.09 -16.73
C ASP A 156 5.01 -34.99 -16.21
N THR A 157 4.94 -36.29 -16.48
CA THR A 157 5.96 -37.25 -16.02
C THR A 157 6.99 -37.44 -17.12
N VAL A 158 8.21 -37.03 -16.82
CA VAL A 158 9.35 -37.12 -17.72
C VAL A 158 10.15 -38.37 -17.41
N ASN A 159 10.35 -39.23 -18.38
CA ASN A 159 11.00 -40.53 -18.18
C ASN A 159 12.47 -40.55 -18.61
N ASP A 160 12.97 -39.48 -19.25
CA ASP A 160 14.36 -39.36 -19.71
C ASP A 160 14.86 -37.90 -19.70
N ASP A 161 16.19 -37.72 -19.70
CA ASP A 161 16.85 -36.40 -19.73
C ASP A 161 16.62 -35.61 -21.04
N ALA A 162 16.22 -36.26 -22.12
CA ALA A 162 15.97 -35.62 -23.41
C ALA A 162 14.68 -34.79 -23.42
N ALA A 163 13.73 -35.13 -22.58
CA ALA A 163 12.48 -34.41 -22.44
C ALA A 163 12.62 -33.11 -21.61
N PHE A 164 13.71 -32.96 -20.85
CA PHE A 164 14.01 -31.76 -20.05
C PHE A 164 14.52 -30.57 -20.89
N SER A 165 14.82 -30.76 -22.18
CA SER A 165 15.46 -29.77 -23.06
C SER A 165 14.49 -29.03 -23.98
N ARG A 166 13.19 -28.99 -23.64
CA ARG A 166 12.15 -28.27 -24.40
C ARG A 166 11.68 -27.00 -23.76
#